data_5f6236076817bd8ef0d5b139591ebb73
#
_entry.id   5f6236076817bd8ef0d5b139591ebb73
#
_cell.length_a   1.000
_cell.length_b   1.000
_cell.length_c   1.000
_cell.angle_alpha   90.00
_cell.angle_beta   90.00
_cell.angle_gamma   90.00
#
_symmetry.space_group_name_H-M   'P 1'
#
loop_
_entity.id
_entity.type
_entity.pdbx_description
1 polymer ?
#
loop_
_entity_poly.entity_id
_entity_poly.type
_entity_poly.pdbx_seq_one_letter_code
_entity_poly.pdbx_strand_id
1 'polypeptide(L)'
;MRKRIAMVLLGLSLAVGTPAATNMFPTVSAQTVQAAGKTGWTQESGTWYFYKDGVKQTGWQTWDGKKYYLNADGTMKANEWMIDTDGSVYYFRSWGGAYLNCKARINGRSYTFGADSKVQGSQWVVKGGKWYLVKDGKIATGWQ
;
A
#
# COMPACT_ATOMS: atom_id res chain seq x y z
N MET A 1 28.52 1.58 -13.24
CA MET A 1 28.37 3.01 -13.56
C MET A 1 27.80 3.72 -12.36
N ARG A 2 28.57 4.56 -11.74
CA ARG A 2 28.15 5.34 -10.58
C ARG A 2 27.33 6.54 -11.07
N LYS A 3 26.01 6.54 -10.83
CA LYS A 3 25.19 7.74 -11.05
C LYS A 3 25.53 8.75 -9.97
N ARG A 4 26.16 9.84 -10.38
CA ARG A 4 26.46 10.97 -9.53
C ARG A 4 25.14 11.65 -9.15
N ILE A 5 24.86 11.70 -7.85
CA ILE A 5 23.78 12.51 -7.29
C ILE A 5 24.26 13.96 -7.44
N ALA A 6 23.63 14.72 -8.29
CA ALA A 6 23.82 16.15 -8.36
C ALA A 6 23.15 16.76 -7.14
N MET A 7 23.94 17.07 -6.13
CA MET A 7 23.53 17.86 -4.98
C MET A 7 23.51 19.31 -5.47
N VAL A 8 22.33 19.82 -5.79
CA VAL A 8 22.16 21.25 -6.02
C VAL A 8 22.12 21.94 -4.66
N LEU A 9 23.29 22.35 -4.20
CA LEU A 9 23.39 23.33 -3.13
C LEU A 9 22.95 24.67 -3.69
N LEU A 10 21.71 25.07 -3.42
CA LEU A 10 21.35 26.46 -3.54
C LEU A 10 22.10 27.23 -2.47
N GLY A 11 23.15 27.91 -2.90
CA GLY A 11 23.91 28.81 -2.07
C GLY A 11 23.02 29.91 -1.54
N LEU A 12 22.94 29.98 -0.22
CA LEU A 12 22.38 31.11 0.50
C LEU A 12 23.33 32.28 0.32
N SER A 13 23.10 33.14 -0.68
CA SER A 13 23.78 34.43 -0.74
C SER A 13 23.10 35.36 0.24
N LEU A 14 23.75 35.63 1.34
CA LEU A 14 23.42 36.73 2.23
C LEU A 14 23.72 38.03 1.49
N ALA A 15 22.73 38.67 0.91
CA ALA A 15 22.81 40.05 0.48
C ALA A 15 22.53 40.92 1.68
N VAL A 16 23.58 41.56 2.17
CA VAL A 16 23.50 42.62 3.16
C VAL A 16 23.00 43.90 2.48
N GLY A 17 21.85 44.38 2.91
CA GLY A 17 21.47 45.77 2.93
C GLY A 17 21.07 46.43 1.61
N THR A 18 19.74 46.51 1.39
CA THR A 18 19.04 47.74 1.02
C THR A 18 17.58 47.60 1.42
N PRO A 19 16.96 48.66 2.00
CA PRO A 19 15.55 48.60 2.33
C PRO A 19 14.68 48.85 1.09
N ALA A 20 13.55 48.20 1.03
CA ALA A 20 12.50 48.34 0.06
C ALA A 20 12.72 47.70 -1.33
N ALA A 21 12.69 46.39 -1.33
CA ALA A 21 12.04 45.65 -2.40
C ALA A 21 11.07 44.65 -1.72
N THR A 22 9.80 44.81 -1.98
CA THR A 22 8.81 43.80 -1.70
C THR A 22 9.20 42.58 -2.51
N ASN A 23 10.07 41.78 -1.95
CA ASN A 23 10.45 40.50 -2.52
C ASN A 23 9.23 39.58 -2.39
N MET A 24 8.41 39.55 -3.42
CA MET A 24 7.64 38.40 -3.75
C MET A 24 8.63 37.28 -4.12
N PHE A 25 9.29 36.75 -3.15
CA PHE A 25 9.80 35.41 -3.32
C PHE A 25 8.55 34.50 -3.31
N PRO A 26 8.33 33.71 -4.37
CA PRO A 26 7.39 32.64 -4.24
C PRO A 26 7.87 31.85 -3.02
N THR A 27 7.04 31.75 -2.00
CA THR A 27 7.24 30.81 -0.94
C THR A 27 7.27 29.46 -1.61
N VAL A 28 8.46 29.00 -1.94
CA VAL A 28 8.68 27.61 -2.31
C VAL A 28 8.30 26.86 -1.03
N SER A 29 7.08 26.36 -1.02
CA SER A 29 6.65 25.52 0.06
C SER A 29 7.70 24.42 0.20
N ALA A 30 8.13 24.15 1.40
CA ALA A 30 9.15 23.16 1.74
C ALA A 30 8.80 21.72 1.31
N GLN A 31 7.74 21.56 0.50
CA GLN A 31 7.27 20.30 -0.04
C GLN A 31 8.00 19.83 -1.31
N THR A 32 8.87 20.64 -1.90
CA THR A 32 9.46 20.32 -3.20
C THR A 32 10.89 19.83 -3.17
N VAL A 33 11.48 19.63 -2.01
CA VAL A 33 12.71 18.86 -1.91
C VAL A 33 12.40 17.46 -1.38
N GLN A 34 11.45 16.82 -2.00
CA GLN A 34 11.38 15.39 -1.90
C GLN A 34 12.55 14.84 -2.72
N ALA A 35 13.50 14.21 -2.04
CA ALA A 35 14.54 13.43 -2.67
C ALA A 35 13.91 12.62 -3.79
N ALA A 36 14.48 12.69 -5.01
CA ALA A 36 14.04 11.96 -6.20
C ALA A 36 13.59 10.57 -5.77
N GLY A 37 12.28 10.31 -5.92
CA GLY A 37 11.57 9.49 -4.99
C GLY A 37 11.96 8.03 -5.08
N LYS A 38 12.23 7.42 -3.95
CA LYS A 38 12.30 5.98 -3.86
C LYS A 38 10.96 5.40 -4.34
N THR A 39 11.03 4.40 -5.21
CA THR A 39 9.87 3.62 -5.64
C THR A 39 10.11 2.17 -5.24
N GLY A 40 9.14 1.56 -4.61
CA GLY A 40 9.20 0.17 -4.16
C GLY A 40 9.00 0.01 -2.66
N TRP A 41 9.22 -1.21 -2.21
CA TRP A 41 9.04 -1.60 -0.81
C TRP A 41 10.18 -1.07 0.07
N THR A 42 9.80 -0.53 1.22
CA THR A 42 10.73 -0.05 2.25
C THR A 42 10.27 -0.51 3.62
N GLN A 43 11.19 -1.04 4.40
CA GLN A 43 10.95 -1.39 5.80
C GLN A 43 11.38 -0.23 6.70
N GLU A 44 10.48 0.24 7.54
CA GLU A 44 10.73 1.29 8.53
C GLU A 44 10.29 0.76 9.90
N SER A 45 11.22 0.65 10.84
CA SER A 45 10.96 0.12 12.20
C SER A 45 10.21 -1.22 12.20
N GLY A 46 10.59 -2.14 11.29
CA GLY A 46 9.96 -3.46 11.17
C GLY A 46 8.66 -3.51 10.37
N THR A 47 8.11 -2.37 9.96
CA THR A 47 6.87 -2.27 9.20
C THR A 47 7.16 -2.01 7.72
N TRP A 48 6.47 -2.71 6.84
CA TRP A 48 6.62 -2.54 5.40
C TRP A 48 5.67 -1.48 4.86
N TYR A 49 6.23 -0.59 4.04
CA TYR A 49 5.54 0.45 3.29
C TYR A 49 5.90 0.36 1.81
N PHE A 50 5.01 0.79 0.95
CA PHE A 50 5.28 0.92 -0.47
C PHE A 50 5.33 2.39 -0.85
N TYR A 51 6.39 2.78 -1.54
CA TYR A 51 6.58 4.14 -2.04
C TYR A 51 6.51 4.19 -3.56
N LYS A 52 5.98 5.26 -4.07
CA LYS A 52 6.05 5.61 -5.48
C LYS A 52 6.48 7.07 -5.58
N ASP A 53 7.60 7.30 -6.25
CA ASP A 53 8.20 8.63 -6.41
C ASP A 53 8.34 9.39 -5.06
N GLY A 54 8.78 8.68 -4.03
CA GLY A 54 8.97 9.21 -2.68
C GLY A 54 7.69 9.37 -1.85
N VAL A 55 6.52 9.07 -2.41
CA VAL A 55 5.23 9.17 -1.73
C VAL A 55 4.80 7.80 -1.21
N LYS A 56 4.50 7.74 0.08
CA LYS A 56 3.94 6.54 0.73
C LYS A 56 2.55 6.23 0.15
N GLN A 57 2.36 5.02 -0.32
CA GLN A 57 1.12 4.59 -0.96
C GLN A 57 0.13 3.98 0.04
N THR A 58 -1.14 4.01 -0.32
CA THR A 58 -2.25 3.36 0.39
C THR A 58 -3.13 2.61 -0.59
N GLY A 59 -4.00 1.72 -0.08
CA GLY A 59 -4.91 0.94 -0.92
C GLY A 59 -4.21 -0.17 -1.70
N TRP A 60 -4.83 -0.58 -2.80
CA TRP A 60 -4.33 -1.65 -3.64
C TRP A 60 -3.05 -1.26 -4.38
N GLN A 61 -2.04 -2.14 -4.31
CA GLN A 61 -0.80 -2.04 -5.08
C GLN A 61 -0.54 -3.37 -5.80
N THR A 62 -0.02 -3.29 -7.01
CA THR A 62 0.48 -4.45 -7.73
C THR A 62 1.99 -4.30 -7.90
N TRP A 63 2.74 -5.33 -7.49
CA TRP A 63 4.17 -5.37 -7.61
C TRP A 63 4.63 -6.79 -7.96
N ASP A 64 5.43 -6.92 -8.99
CA ASP A 64 5.92 -8.22 -9.48
C ASP A 64 4.78 -9.26 -9.66
N GLY A 65 3.69 -8.84 -10.31
CA GLY A 65 2.53 -9.69 -10.58
C GLY A 65 1.70 -10.10 -9.37
N LYS A 66 2.00 -9.56 -8.18
CA LYS A 66 1.30 -9.86 -6.93
C LYS A 66 0.52 -8.65 -6.44
N LYS A 67 -0.62 -8.88 -5.80
CA LYS A 67 -1.46 -7.84 -5.22
C LYS A 67 -1.17 -7.69 -3.74
N TYR A 68 -1.08 -6.45 -3.30
CA TYR A 68 -0.90 -6.04 -1.91
C TYR A 68 -1.93 -5.00 -1.54
N TYR A 69 -2.24 -4.88 -0.27
CA TYR A 69 -3.10 -3.82 0.22
C TYR A 69 -2.44 -3.07 1.37
N LEU A 70 -2.44 -1.74 1.26
CA LEU A 70 -1.90 -0.85 2.27
C LEU A 70 -3.04 -0.12 2.97
N ASN A 71 -3.02 -0.15 4.29
CA ASN A 71 -3.98 0.54 5.13
C ASN A 71 -3.90 2.07 4.91
N ALA A 72 -4.84 2.82 5.48
CA ALA A 72 -4.86 4.28 5.37
C ALA A 72 -3.60 4.96 5.95
N ASP A 73 -2.93 4.32 6.89
CA ASP A 73 -1.65 4.75 7.47
C ASP A 73 -0.42 4.27 6.66
N GLY A 74 -0.66 3.57 5.54
CA GLY A 74 0.38 3.01 4.67
C GLY A 74 0.92 1.66 5.11
N THR A 75 0.50 1.09 6.23
CA THR A 75 0.96 -0.23 6.69
C THR A 75 0.42 -1.35 5.81
N MET A 76 1.26 -2.34 5.51
CA MET A 76 0.89 -3.47 4.65
C MET A 76 0.02 -4.48 5.40
N LYS A 77 -1.09 -4.90 4.79
CA LYS A 77 -1.89 -6.04 5.30
C LYS A 77 -1.14 -7.34 5.14
N ALA A 78 -1.12 -8.15 6.22
CA ALA A 78 -0.49 -9.46 6.23
C ALA A 78 -1.19 -10.38 7.23
N ASN A 79 -1.23 -11.70 6.94
CA ASN A 79 -1.86 -12.72 7.77
C ASN A 79 -3.32 -12.44 8.12
N GLU A 80 -4.07 -11.81 7.25
CA GLU A 80 -5.44 -11.42 7.56
C GLU A 80 -6.40 -11.55 6.37
N TRP A 81 -7.67 -11.74 6.69
CA TRP A 81 -8.77 -11.61 5.75
C TRP A 81 -9.09 -10.13 5.50
N MET A 82 -9.34 -9.80 4.26
CA MET A 82 -9.92 -8.51 3.88
C MET A 82 -11.24 -8.73 3.14
N ILE A 83 -12.24 -7.96 3.53
CA ILE A 83 -13.48 -7.78 2.78
C ILE A 83 -13.42 -6.36 2.24
N ASP A 84 -13.41 -6.23 0.93
CA ASP A 84 -13.35 -4.95 0.24
C ASP A 84 -14.75 -4.28 0.25
N THR A 85 -14.80 -3.01 -0.12
CA THR A 85 -16.03 -2.20 -0.15
C THR A 85 -17.10 -2.76 -1.08
N ASP A 86 -16.70 -3.49 -2.12
CA ASP A 86 -17.61 -4.20 -3.03
C ASP A 86 -18.02 -5.61 -2.54
N GLY A 87 -17.62 -5.98 -1.31
CA GLY A 87 -17.86 -7.30 -0.72
C GLY A 87 -16.88 -8.39 -1.15
N SER A 88 -15.89 -8.09 -1.99
CA SER A 88 -14.86 -9.06 -2.42
C SER A 88 -13.97 -9.48 -1.28
N VAL A 89 -13.62 -10.78 -1.24
CA VAL A 89 -12.90 -11.38 -0.11
C VAL A 89 -11.55 -11.91 -0.53
N TYR A 90 -10.53 -11.47 0.19
CA TYR A 90 -9.12 -11.77 -0.02
C TYR A 90 -8.45 -12.26 1.26
N TYR A 91 -7.34 -12.97 1.13
CA TYR A 91 -6.44 -13.25 2.25
C TYR A 91 -5.01 -12.91 1.90
N PHE A 92 -4.35 -12.16 2.76
CA PHE A 92 -2.95 -11.78 2.61
C PHE A 92 -2.03 -12.71 3.38
N ARG A 93 -0.97 -13.18 2.71
CA ARG A 93 0.07 -14.03 3.30
C ARG A 93 0.90 -13.24 4.33
N SER A 94 1.70 -13.95 5.12
CA SER A 94 2.58 -13.33 6.11
C SER A 94 3.52 -12.25 5.53
N TRP A 95 3.90 -12.39 4.27
CA TRP A 95 4.73 -11.41 3.55
C TRP A 95 3.91 -10.38 2.76
N GLY A 96 2.61 -10.30 2.96
CA GLY A 96 1.71 -9.27 2.45
C GLY A 96 1.10 -9.52 1.08
N GLY A 97 1.55 -10.47 0.31
CA GLY A 97 0.94 -10.78 -0.99
C GLY A 97 -0.38 -11.53 -0.85
N ALA A 98 -1.41 -11.13 -1.59
CA ALA A 98 -2.67 -11.87 -1.65
C ALA A 98 -2.47 -13.24 -2.29
N TYR A 99 -3.21 -14.25 -1.82
CA TYR A 99 -3.24 -15.55 -2.50
C TYR A 99 -3.79 -15.41 -3.92
N LEU A 100 -3.18 -16.11 -4.86
CA LEU A 100 -3.48 -16.01 -6.29
C LEU A 100 -3.35 -17.39 -6.93
N ASN A 101 -4.35 -17.81 -7.71
CA ASN A 101 -4.35 -19.06 -8.48
C ASN A 101 -3.86 -20.29 -7.70
N CYS A 102 -4.34 -20.47 -6.48
CA CYS A 102 -3.86 -21.55 -5.63
C CYS A 102 -4.89 -22.04 -4.62
N LYS A 103 -4.62 -23.19 -4.06
CA LYS A 103 -5.27 -23.68 -2.84
C LYS A 103 -4.37 -23.37 -1.65
N ALA A 104 -4.98 -22.94 -0.54
CA ALA A 104 -4.27 -22.67 0.69
C ALA A 104 -5.05 -23.15 1.91
N ARG A 105 -4.33 -23.57 2.95
CA ARG A 105 -4.93 -23.89 4.24
C ARG A 105 -4.71 -22.74 5.20
N ILE A 106 -5.82 -22.17 5.68
CA ILE A 106 -5.81 -21.01 6.58
C ILE A 106 -6.61 -21.39 7.81
N ASN A 107 -5.98 -21.35 8.97
CA ASN A 107 -6.59 -21.72 10.26
C ASN A 107 -7.32 -23.09 10.21
N GLY A 108 -6.66 -24.08 9.60
CA GLY A 108 -7.18 -25.45 9.49
C GLY A 108 -8.21 -25.70 8.38
N ARG A 109 -8.65 -24.68 7.65
CA ARG A 109 -9.62 -24.77 6.55
C ARG A 109 -8.96 -24.56 5.20
N SER A 110 -9.39 -25.33 4.20
CA SER A 110 -8.87 -25.20 2.82
C SER A 110 -9.70 -24.20 2.02
N TYR A 111 -9.01 -23.32 1.32
CA TYR A 111 -9.61 -22.31 0.44
C TYR A 111 -8.97 -22.37 -0.94
N THR A 112 -9.74 -22.03 -1.96
CA THR A 112 -9.25 -21.85 -3.33
C THR A 112 -9.32 -20.39 -3.68
N PHE A 113 -8.25 -19.86 -4.27
CA PHE A 113 -8.16 -18.48 -4.74
C PHE A 113 -7.98 -18.45 -6.25
N GLY A 114 -8.74 -17.59 -6.93
CA GLY A 114 -8.70 -17.44 -8.37
C GLY A 114 -7.62 -16.50 -8.88
N ALA A 115 -7.63 -16.27 -10.20
CA ALA A 115 -6.72 -15.36 -10.88
C ALA A 115 -6.90 -13.89 -10.45
N ASP A 116 -8.04 -13.56 -9.91
CA ASP A 116 -8.37 -12.24 -9.34
C ASP A 116 -8.00 -12.11 -7.85
N SER A 117 -7.40 -13.16 -7.27
CA SER A 117 -7.05 -13.30 -5.85
C SER A 117 -8.25 -13.43 -4.91
N LYS A 118 -9.46 -13.60 -5.42
CA LYS A 118 -10.65 -13.78 -4.60
C LYS A 118 -10.87 -15.23 -4.23
N VAL A 119 -11.53 -15.45 -3.09
CA VAL A 119 -11.97 -16.78 -2.66
C VAL A 119 -12.96 -17.33 -3.68
N GLN A 120 -12.77 -18.56 -4.15
CA GLN A 120 -13.62 -19.22 -5.12
C GLN A 120 -14.63 -20.16 -4.45
N GLY A 121 -15.79 -20.35 -5.11
CA GLY A 121 -16.84 -21.22 -4.63
C GLY A 121 -17.55 -20.71 -3.37
N SER A 122 -18.25 -21.60 -2.69
CA SER A 122 -18.98 -21.28 -1.46
C SER A 122 -18.14 -21.66 -0.25
N GLN A 123 -17.70 -20.71 0.54
CA GLN A 123 -16.81 -20.86 1.68
C GLN A 123 -17.23 -19.99 2.86
N TRP A 124 -16.99 -20.49 4.07
CA TRP A 124 -17.14 -19.68 5.28
C TRP A 124 -15.79 -19.13 5.70
N VAL A 125 -15.70 -17.81 5.86
CA VAL A 125 -14.54 -17.11 6.39
C VAL A 125 -14.84 -16.47 7.75
N VAL A 126 -13.83 -16.40 8.61
CA VAL A 126 -13.95 -15.74 9.92
C VAL A 126 -13.07 -14.49 9.91
N LYS A 127 -13.67 -13.34 10.18
CA LYS A 127 -12.96 -12.07 10.30
C LYS A 127 -13.49 -11.29 11.50
N GLY A 128 -12.59 -10.89 12.41
CA GLY A 128 -12.98 -10.16 13.62
C GLY A 128 -14.00 -10.93 14.50
N GLY A 129 -13.88 -12.27 14.58
CA GLY A 129 -14.80 -13.13 15.32
C GLY A 129 -16.16 -13.36 14.67
N LYS A 130 -16.41 -12.78 13.49
CA LYS A 130 -17.67 -12.94 12.74
C LYS A 130 -17.51 -13.90 11.58
N TRP A 131 -18.55 -14.67 11.30
CA TRP A 131 -18.64 -15.59 10.17
C TRP A 131 -19.28 -14.92 8.96
N TYR A 132 -18.65 -15.07 7.81
CA TYR A 132 -19.15 -14.58 6.53
C TYR A 132 -19.22 -15.72 5.53
N LEU A 133 -20.40 -15.94 4.93
CA LEU A 133 -20.51 -16.81 3.78
C LEU A 133 -20.01 -16.07 2.55
N VAL A 134 -19.01 -16.64 1.92
CA VAL A 134 -18.47 -16.13 0.64
C VAL A 134 -19.01 -17.01 -0.48
N LYS A 135 -19.52 -16.43 -1.54
CA LYS A 135 -19.88 -17.09 -2.80
C LYS A 135 -19.16 -16.40 -3.94
N ASP A 136 -18.37 -17.16 -4.68
CA ASP A 136 -17.65 -16.71 -5.86
C ASP A 136 -16.92 -15.36 -5.66
N GLY A 137 -16.15 -15.30 -4.60
CA GLY A 137 -15.27 -14.17 -4.27
C GLY A 137 -15.91 -13.03 -3.50
N LYS A 138 -17.21 -13.08 -3.23
CA LYS A 138 -17.92 -12.01 -2.51
C LYS A 138 -18.70 -12.54 -1.31
N ILE A 139 -18.85 -11.70 -0.28
CA ILE A 139 -19.78 -12.03 0.80
C ILE A 139 -21.20 -12.15 0.26
N ALA A 140 -21.87 -13.23 0.62
CA ALA A 140 -23.28 -13.39 0.31
C ALA A 140 -24.10 -12.41 1.15
N THR A 141 -24.86 -11.54 0.50
CA THR A 141 -25.82 -10.64 1.13
C THR A 141 -27.10 -11.43 1.38
N GLY A 142 -27.65 -11.41 2.61
CA GLY A 142 -28.96 -12.00 2.86
C GLY A 142 -29.13 -12.79 4.16
N TRP A 143 -28.25 -12.67 5.13
CA TRP A 143 -28.53 -13.10 6.51
C TRP A 143 -28.71 -11.86 7.36
N GLN A 144 -29.95 -11.57 7.68
CA GLN A 144 -30.34 -10.68 8.78
C GLN A 144 -30.50 -11.51 10.04
#